data_404474e9b386fa94f65a5df1f71ff26e
#
_entry.id   404474e9b386fa94f65a5df1f71ff26e
#
_cell.length_a   1.000
_cell.length_b   1.000
_cell.length_c   1.000
_cell.angle_alpha   90.00
_cell.angle_beta   90.00
_cell.angle_gamma   90.00
#
_symmetry.space_group_name_H-M   'P 1'
#
loop_
_entity.id
_entity.type
_entity.pdbx_description
1 polymer ?
#
loop_
_entity_poly.entity_id
_entity_poly.type
_entity_poly.pdbx_seq_one_letter_code
_entity_poly.pdbx_strand_id
1 'polypeptide(L)'
;GPGGEDGTVQSVLDDLNIPYTGSGVTSSALAMDKKRSKELWQEMGLPTSHFFVLTKETDWIKTLHALGGKSMVKPASEGSSIGMSRVTTPLQLQEAWAIAAEFDTTVIAEPLLEGNEYTVAIVNGRVLPSIRISANHEFYNYDAKYYSDETSYFCPSGLSVEREREIQQISLAAFKSLGCKDWGRVDIMTDEIDQFQLLEVNTVPGMTSHSLVPMAAAAVGLDFDQLVFEILKASCDE
;
A
#
# COMPACT_ATOMS: atom_id res chain seq x y z
N GLY A 1 -1.02 -10.09 3.66
CA GLY A 1 0.10 -10.53 4.50
C GLY A 1 0.77 -11.79 3.96
N PRO A 2 1.87 -12.25 4.62
CA PRO A 2 2.60 -13.43 4.17
C PRO A 2 1.72 -14.66 3.94
N GLY A 3 2.01 -15.43 2.88
CA GLY A 3 1.25 -16.60 2.46
C GLY A 3 0.05 -16.32 1.56
N GLY A 4 -0.57 -15.15 1.66
CA GLY A 4 -1.77 -14.80 0.87
C GLY A 4 -1.51 -13.81 -0.26
N GLU A 5 -0.61 -12.84 -0.04
CA GLU A 5 -0.36 -11.72 -0.94
C GLU A 5 1.09 -11.67 -1.48
N ASP A 6 1.95 -12.58 -1.04
CA ASP A 6 3.38 -12.63 -1.33
C ASP A 6 3.76 -13.54 -2.51
N GLY A 7 2.77 -14.09 -3.21
CA GLY A 7 2.98 -15.03 -4.31
C GLY A 7 2.97 -16.52 -3.91
N THR A 8 2.94 -16.84 -2.61
CA THR A 8 2.97 -18.23 -2.14
C THR A 8 1.76 -19.02 -2.62
N VAL A 9 0.54 -18.52 -2.42
CA VAL A 9 -0.70 -19.16 -2.90
C VAL A 9 -0.72 -19.22 -4.42
N GLN A 10 -0.32 -18.16 -5.10
CA GLN A 10 -0.24 -18.09 -6.56
C GLN A 10 0.70 -19.16 -7.13
N SER A 11 1.87 -19.36 -6.49
CA SER A 11 2.81 -20.42 -6.89
C SER A 11 2.22 -21.81 -6.78
N VAL A 12 1.46 -22.11 -5.72
CA VAL A 12 0.77 -23.39 -5.57
C VAL A 12 -0.31 -23.57 -6.64
N LEU A 13 -1.06 -22.51 -6.96
CA LEU A 13 -2.09 -22.59 -8.00
C LEU A 13 -1.48 -22.78 -9.40
N ASP A 14 -0.35 -22.09 -9.69
CA ASP A 14 0.40 -22.29 -10.93
C ASP A 14 0.90 -23.74 -11.07
N ASP A 15 1.49 -24.31 -10.02
CA ASP A 15 1.97 -25.70 -10.01
C ASP A 15 0.83 -26.71 -10.24
N LEU A 16 -0.36 -26.41 -9.76
CA LEU A 16 -1.56 -27.23 -9.93
C LEU A 16 -2.32 -26.94 -11.24
N ASN A 17 -1.89 -25.97 -12.04
CA ASN A 17 -2.59 -25.46 -13.23
C ASN A 17 -4.03 -25.02 -12.92
N ILE A 18 -4.25 -24.40 -11.76
CA ILE A 18 -5.55 -23.84 -11.36
C ILE A 18 -5.55 -22.35 -11.69
N PRO A 19 -6.45 -21.87 -12.58
CA PRO A 19 -6.57 -20.46 -12.86
C PRO A 19 -7.05 -19.68 -11.64
N TYR A 20 -6.55 -18.44 -11.49
CA TYR A 20 -6.92 -17.55 -10.41
C TYR A 20 -7.00 -16.10 -10.92
N THR A 21 -7.67 -15.24 -10.17
CA THR A 21 -7.77 -13.82 -10.46
C THR A 21 -6.60 -13.05 -9.85
N GLY A 22 -6.20 -11.97 -10.52
CA GLY A 22 -5.24 -11.01 -9.98
C GLY A 22 -3.80 -11.30 -10.36
N SER A 23 -2.90 -10.67 -9.62
CA SER A 23 -1.48 -10.67 -9.92
C SER A 23 -0.81 -12.01 -9.67
N GLY A 24 0.09 -12.41 -10.58
CA GLY A 24 0.85 -13.65 -10.45
C GLY A 24 1.95 -13.60 -9.38
N VAL A 25 2.71 -14.70 -9.26
CA VAL A 25 3.73 -14.92 -8.23
C VAL A 25 4.72 -13.76 -8.12
N THR A 26 5.38 -13.40 -9.23
CA THR A 26 6.43 -12.37 -9.23
C THR A 26 5.90 -11.01 -8.83
N SER A 27 4.75 -10.61 -9.37
CA SER A 27 4.13 -9.31 -9.09
C SER A 27 3.64 -9.21 -7.65
N SER A 28 3.06 -10.28 -7.12
CA SER A 28 2.62 -10.34 -5.71
C SER A 28 3.81 -10.25 -4.75
N ALA A 29 4.87 -11.03 -5.00
CA ALA A 29 6.09 -10.96 -4.21
C ALA A 29 6.76 -9.57 -4.26
N LEU A 30 6.80 -8.93 -5.44
CA LEU A 30 7.36 -7.60 -5.60
C LEU A 30 6.51 -6.54 -4.91
N ALA A 31 5.17 -6.61 -5.05
CA ALA A 31 4.26 -5.67 -4.40
C ALA A 31 4.30 -5.76 -2.87
N MET A 32 4.51 -6.96 -2.32
CA MET A 32 4.64 -7.17 -0.88
C MET A 32 5.93 -6.58 -0.31
N ASP A 33 7.03 -6.56 -1.08
CA ASP A 33 8.33 -6.02 -0.67
C ASP A 33 8.38 -4.49 -0.89
N LYS A 34 8.11 -3.72 0.18
CA LYS A 34 8.10 -2.25 0.16
C LYS A 34 9.43 -1.64 -0.29
N LYS A 35 10.54 -2.28 0.07
CA LYS A 35 11.87 -1.82 -0.37
C LYS A 35 12.00 -1.90 -1.88
N ARG A 36 11.72 -3.06 -2.46
CA ARG A 36 11.84 -3.28 -3.91
C ARG A 36 10.82 -2.47 -4.72
N SER A 37 9.58 -2.39 -4.24
CA SER A 37 8.55 -1.55 -4.87
C SER A 37 8.99 -0.09 -4.94
N LYS A 38 9.49 0.46 -3.83
CA LYS A 38 9.97 1.85 -3.77
C LYS A 38 11.22 2.08 -4.62
N GLU A 39 12.17 1.15 -4.64
CA GLU A 39 13.36 1.22 -5.53
C GLU A 39 12.91 1.33 -6.99
N LEU A 40 12.00 0.47 -7.44
CA LEU A 40 11.49 0.48 -8.80
C LEU A 40 10.74 1.79 -9.11
N TRP A 41 9.90 2.27 -8.19
CA TRP A 41 9.19 3.52 -8.40
C TRP A 41 10.12 4.73 -8.48
N GLN A 42 11.19 4.77 -7.66
CA GLN A 42 12.22 5.81 -7.75
C GLN A 42 12.97 5.77 -9.08
N GLU A 43 13.35 4.59 -9.57
CA GLU A 43 13.99 4.41 -10.87
C GLU A 43 13.10 4.87 -12.03
N MET A 44 11.78 4.70 -11.91
CA MET A 44 10.81 5.14 -12.90
C MET A 44 10.36 6.60 -12.75
N GLY A 45 10.86 7.30 -11.72
CA GLY A 45 10.46 8.69 -11.43
C GLY A 45 9.04 8.84 -10.90
N LEU A 46 8.45 7.76 -10.35
CA LEU A 46 7.16 7.81 -9.66
C LEU A 46 7.34 8.36 -8.23
N PRO A 47 6.37 9.15 -7.73
CA PRO A 47 6.50 9.80 -6.44
C PRO A 47 6.39 8.78 -5.30
N THR A 48 7.47 8.55 -4.60
CA THR A 48 7.53 7.78 -3.36
C THR A 48 8.63 8.34 -2.47
N SER A 49 8.45 8.29 -1.16
CA SER A 49 9.43 8.79 -0.21
C SER A 49 10.76 8.05 -0.36
N HIS A 50 11.86 8.77 -0.20
CA HIS A 50 13.16 8.13 -0.01
C HIS A 50 13.17 7.33 1.30
N PHE A 51 14.05 6.35 1.39
CA PHE A 51 14.14 5.52 2.59
C PHE A 51 15.57 5.06 2.84
N PHE A 52 15.82 4.60 4.05
CA PHE A 52 17.07 3.92 4.44
C PHE A 52 16.75 2.50 4.88
N VAL A 53 17.58 1.57 4.48
CA VAL A 53 17.60 0.21 5.07
C VAL A 53 18.37 0.29 6.38
N LEU A 54 17.74 -0.13 7.46
CA LEU A 54 18.31 -0.11 8.80
C LEU A 54 19.00 -1.42 9.12
N THR A 55 20.16 -1.32 9.77
CA THR A 55 20.92 -2.45 10.30
C THR A 55 21.42 -2.10 11.70
N LYS A 56 22.01 -3.06 12.40
CA LYS A 56 22.63 -2.78 13.73
C LYS A 56 23.81 -1.81 13.66
N GLU A 57 24.40 -1.62 12.48
CA GLU A 57 25.51 -0.69 12.22
C GLU A 57 25.02 0.71 11.80
N THR A 58 23.71 0.94 11.72
CA THR A 58 23.14 2.23 11.30
C THR A 58 23.58 3.38 12.22
N ASP A 59 24.02 4.49 11.64
CA ASP A 59 24.21 5.75 12.36
C ASP A 59 22.83 6.41 12.61
N TRP A 60 22.25 6.10 13.75
CA TRP A 60 20.88 6.52 14.12
C TRP A 60 20.67 8.03 14.10
N ILE A 61 21.70 8.79 14.49
CA ILE A 61 21.62 10.27 14.53
C ILE A 61 21.58 10.83 13.10
N LYS A 62 22.53 10.41 12.26
CA LYS A 62 22.60 10.89 10.87
C LYS A 62 21.40 10.44 10.06
N THR A 63 20.96 9.19 10.24
CA THR A 63 19.81 8.63 9.53
C THR A 63 18.54 9.39 9.87
N LEU A 64 18.25 9.60 11.16
CA LEU A 64 17.06 10.36 11.55
C LEU A 64 17.11 11.81 11.06
N HIS A 65 18.28 12.45 11.11
CA HIS A 65 18.46 13.80 10.58
C HIS A 65 18.18 13.84 9.05
N ALA A 66 18.70 12.85 8.30
CA ALA A 66 18.47 12.76 6.85
C ALA A 66 16.99 12.48 6.49
N LEU A 67 16.23 11.88 7.43
CA LEU A 67 14.78 11.65 7.31
C LEU A 67 13.92 12.85 7.79
N GLY A 68 14.54 13.98 8.09
CA GLY A 68 13.82 15.19 8.53
C GLY A 68 13.47 15.24 10.02
N GLY A 69 14.07 14.37 10.85
CA GLY A 69 13.87 14.34 12.31
C GLY A 69 12.66 13.57 12.80
N LYS A 70 11.78 13.14 11.90
CA LYS A 70 10.64 12.26 12.16
C LYS A 70 10.63 11.14 11.13
N SER A 71 10.37 9.91 11.55
CA SER A 71 10.40 8.76 10.64
C SER A 71 9.33 7.74 10.96
N MET A 72 8.92 7.00 9.91
CA MET A 72 8.18 5.76 10.00
C MET A 72 9.15 4.60 9.77
N VAL A 73 9.29 3.73 10.76
CA VAL A 73 10.05 2.47 10.67
C VAL A 73 9.09 1.33 10.40
N LYS A 74 9.45 0.43 9.50
CA LYS A 74 8.59 -0.71 9.15
C LYS A 74 9.38 -1.89 8.58
N PRO A 75 8.92 -3.13 8.82
CA PRO A 75 9.37 -4.30 8.07
C PRO A 75 9.06 -4.12 6.57
N ALA A 76 9.92 -4.60 5.69
CA ALA A 76 9.74 -4.43 4.25
C ALA A 76 8.59 -5.28 3.70
N SER A 77 8.37 -6.51 4.22
CA SER A 77 7.47 -7.51 3.64
C SER A 77 6.29 -7.85 4.54
N GLU A 78 5.94 -6.97 5.49
CA GLU A 78 4.79 -7.17 6.37
C GLU A 78 3.61 -6.27 6.00
N GLY A 79 2.40 -6.75 6.31
CA GLY A 79 1.14 -6.03 6.12
C GLY A 79 0.51 -5.57 7.43
N SER A 80 -0.67 -4.93 7.35
CA SER A 80 -1.54 -4.58 8.49
C SER A 80 -0.85 -3.78 9.59
N SER A 81 0.15 -2.97 9.26
CA SER A 81 0.91 -2.15 10.22
C SER A 81 1.70 -2.94 11.28
N ILE A 82 1.93 -4.25 11.08
CA ILE A 82 2.72 -5.08 12.00
C ILE A 82 4.16 -4.58 12.04
N GLY A 83 4.72 -4.41 13.24
CA GLY A 83 6.10 -3.98 13.43
C GLY A 83 6.39 -2.52 13.05
N MET A 84 5.36 -1.72 12.71
CA MET A 84 5.53 -0.31 12.36
C MET A 84 5.64 0.58 13.59
N SER A 85 6.51 1.59 13.52
CA SER A 85 6.71 2.56 14.61
C SER A 85 6.98 3.96 14.08
N ARG A 86 6.34 4.96 14.68
CA ARG A 86 6.68 6.39 14.51
C ARG A 86 7.79 6.75 15.48
N VAL A 87 8.81 7.45 15.00
CA VAL A 87 9.97 7.83 15.80
C VAL A 87 10.36 9.29 15.57
N THR A 88 10.85 9.93 16.64
CA THR A 88 11.30 11.33 16.63
C THR A 88 12.64 11.51 17.30
N THR A 89 13.25 10.45 17.83
CA THR A 89 14.57 10.47 18.43
C THR A 89 15.43 9.33 17.90
N PRO A 90 16.78 9.47 17.91
CA PRO A 90 17.68 8.40 17.47
C PRO A 90 17.54 7.12 18.30
N LEU A 91 17.24 7.23 19.60
CA LEU A 91 17.00 6.07 20.45
C LEU A 91 15.74 5.32 20.04
N GLN A 92 14.63 6.06 19.81
CA GLN A 92 13.40 5.45 19.30
C GLN A 92 13.61 4.79 17.93
N LEU A 93 14.44 5.38 17.05
CA LEU A 93 14.76 4.78 15.74
C LEU A 93 15.47 3.42 15.90
N GLN A 94 16.40 3.32 16.85
CA GLN A 94 17.09 2.07 17.18
C GLN A 94 16.13 1.03 17.77
N GLU A 95 15.29 1.43 18.71
CA GLU A 95 14.31 0.54 19.35
C GLU A 95 13.27 0.05 18.33
N ALA A 96 12.78 0.94 17.46
CA ALA A 96 11.84 0.61 16.39
C ALA A 96 12.44 -0.37 15.37
N TRP A 97 13.73 -0.20 15.03
CA TRP A 97 14.45 -1.17 14.21
C TRP A 97 14.47 -2.55 14.87
N ALA A 98 14.80 -2.64 16.16
CA ALA A 98 14.84 -3.91 16.87
C ALA A 98 13.49 -4.62 16.89
N ILE A 99 12.38 -3.87 17.10
CA ILE A 99 11.02 -4.40 17.05
C ILE A 99 10.69 -4.89 15.63
N ALA A 100 10.94 -4.08 14.60
CA ALA A 100 10.62 -4.44 13.23
C ALA A 100 11.44 -5.64 12.73
N ALA A 101 12.68 -5.78 13.20
CA ALA A 101 13.58 -6.90 12.86
C ALA A 101 13.12 -8.25 13.45
N GLU A 102 12.16 -8.28 14.37
CA GLU A 102 11.52 -9.53 14.82
C GLU A 102 10.56 -10.10 13.76
N PHE A 103 10.08 -9.26 12.84
CA PHE A 103 9.09 -9.64 11.82
C PHE A 103 9.70 -9.81 10.43
N ASP A 104 10.78 -9.09 10.10
CA ASP A 104 11.44 -9.18 8.79
C ASP A 104 12.93 -8.92 8.92
N THR A 105 13.72 -9.60 8.10
CA THR A 105 15.17 -9.38 7.98
C THR A 105 15.54 -8.04 7.37
N THR A 106 14.64 -7.44 6.59
CA THR A 106 14.77 -6.13 5.95
C THR A 106 13.87 -5.12 6.64
N VAL A 107 14.46 -4.14 7.28
CA VAL A 107 13.74 -3.03 7.93
C VAL A 107 14.08 -1.74 7.20
N ILE A 108 13.04 -0.95 6.87
CA ILE A 108 13.19 0.36 6.25
C ILE A 108 12.70 1.47 7.18
N ALA A 109 13.33 2.64 7.04
CA ALA A 109 12.88 3.88 7.64
C ALA A 109 12.69 4.94 6.56
N GLU A 110 11.58 5.64 6.58
CA GLU A 110 11.23 6.71 5.63
C GLU A 110 10.75 7.96 6.39
N PRO A 111 10.76 9.17 5.77
CA PRO A 111 10.18 10.35 6.39
C PRO A 111 8.75 10.08 6.85
N LEU A 112 8.36 10.58 8.01
CA LEU A 112 7.00 10.49 8.48
C LEU A 112 6.11 11.40 7.63
N LEU A 113 5.17 10.81 6.88
CA LEU A 113 4.14 11.55 6.17
C LEU A 113 3.01 11.89 7.15
N GLU A 114 2.60 13.15 7.20
CA GLU A 114 1.55 13.66 8.09
C GLU A 114 0.37 14.27 7.31
N GLY A 115 0.33 14.09 5.99
CA GLY A 115 -0.75 14.56 5.13
C GLY A 115 -1.95 13.61 5.08
N ASN A 116 -2.83 13.85 4.11
CA ASN A 116 -4.01 13.01 3.91
C ASN A 116 -3.64 11.63 3.37
N GLU A 117 -4.35 10.62 3.83
CA GLU A 117 -4.26 9.25 3.32
C GLU A 117 -5.33 8.99 2.28
N TYR A 118 -4.93 8.37 1.17
CA TYR A 118 -5.80 8.00 0.05
C TYR A 118 -5.55 6.55 -0.35
N THR A 119 -6.58 5.98 -0.95
CA THR A 119 -6.45 4.69 -1.61
C THR A 119 -7.18 4.70 -2.95
N VAL A 120 -6.63 3.97 -3.93
CA VAL A 120 -7.19 3.89 -5.28
C VAL A 120 -7.30 2.43 -5.69
N ALA A 121 -8.51 2.00 -5.98
CA ALA A 121 -8.77 0.65 -6.50
C ALA A 121 -8.65 0.62 -8.03
N ILE A 122 -8.12 -0.48 -8.54
CA ILE A 122 -7.98 -0.78 -9.97
C ILE A 122 -8.69 -2.11 -10.23
N VAL A 123 -9.54 -2.17 -11.25
CA VAL A 123 -10.26 -3.39 -11.65
C VAL A 123 -10.25 -3.46 -13.18
N ASN A 124 -9.66 -4.51 -13.75
CA ASN A 124 -9.55 -4.74 -15.20
C ASN A 124 -9.02 -3.52 -15.97
N GLY A 125 -7.97 -2.90 -15.44
CA GLY A 125 -7.36 -1.71 -16.01
C GLY A 125 -8.16 -0.42 -15.84
N ARG A 126 -9.38 -0.48 -15.28
CA ARG A 126 -10.18 0.69 -14.92
C ARG A 126 -9.77 1.17 -13.53
N VAL A 127 -9.36 2.43 -13.44
CA VAL A 127 -9.08 3.07 -12.15
C VAL A 127 -10.39 3.62 -11.58
N LEU A 128 -10.72 3.24 -10.36
CA LEU A 128 -11.92 3.68 -9.66
C LEU A 128 -11.66 5.01 -8.93
N PRO A 129 -12.72 5.73 -8.50
CA PRO A 129 -12.56 6.94 -7.73
C PRO A 129 -11.72 6.73 -6.47
N SER A 130 -10.85 7.68 -6.16
CA SER A 130 -10.04 7.64 -4.95
C SER A 130 -10.91 7.75 -3.69
N ILE A 131 -10.48 7.11 -2.62
CA ILE A 131 -11.07 7.20 -1.29
C ILE A 131 -10.09 7.94 -0.40
N ARG A 132 -10.54 8.96 0.30
CA ARG A 132 -9.77 9.57 1.39
C ARG A 132 -10.13 8.89 2.71
N ILE A 133 -9.10 8.49 3.43
CA ILE A 133 -9.20 7.85 4.74
C ILE A 133 -8.88 8.90 5.80
N SER A 134 -9.79 9.08 6.76
CA SER A 134 -9.62 9.99 7.88
C SER A 134 -9.80 9.22 9.17
N ALA A 135 -8.71 8.90 9.84
CA ALA A 135 -8.74 8.30 11.18
C ALA A 135 -8.73 9.40 12.23
N ASN A 136 -9.59 9.29 13.24
CA ASN A 136 -9.62 10.21 14.38
C ASN A 136 -8.46 9.96 15.37
N HIS A 137 -7.62 8.94 15.11
CA HIS A 137 -6.46 8.59 15.92
C HIS A 137 -5.17 9.01 15.22
N GLU A 138 -4.13 9.25 16.03
CA GLU A 138 -2.78 9.60 15.55
C GLU A 138 -2.14 8.54 14.63
N PHE A 139 -2.77 7.36 14.50
CA PHE A 139 -2.26 6.27 13.68
C PHE A 139 -3.39 5.36 13.16
N TYR A 140 -3.43 5.12 11.84
CA TYR A 140 -4.29 4.15 11.19
C TYR A 140 -3.70 2.74 11.32
N ASN A 141 -3.76 2.19 12.54
CA ASN A 141 -3.25 0.87 12.90
C ASN A 141 -4.26 -0.25 12.56
N TYR A 142 -3.93 -1.48 12.93
CA TYR A 142 -4.78 -2.65 12.72
C TYR A 142 -6.19 -2.49 13.34
N ASP A 143 -6.27 -1.95 14.55
CA ASP A 143 -7.56 -1.75 15.23
C ASP A 143 -8.42 -0.69 14.54
N ALA A 144 -7.81 0.41 14.07
CA ALA A 144 -8.49 1.43 13.29
C ALA A 144 -8.96 0.89 11.92
N LYS A 145 -8.24 -0.06 11.33
CA LYS A 145 -8.60 -0.70 10.05
C LYS A 145 -9.80 -1.63 10.15
N TYR A 146 -9.98 -2.34 11.27
CA TYR A 146 -10.90 -3.47 11.34
C TYR A 146 -11.95 -3.39 12.46
N TYR A 147 -11.71 -2.59 13.50
CA TYR A 147 -12.53 -2.59 14.72
C TYR A 147 -12.99 -1.22 15.22
N SER A 148 -12.50 -0.10 14.62
CA SER A 148 -12.84 1.24 15.07
C SER A 148 -13.93 1.87 14.21
N ASP A 149 -15.04 2.25 14.82
CA ASP A 149 -16.10 3.07 14.20
C ASP A 149 -15.67 4.56 13.99
N GLU A 150 -14.44 4.91 14.37
CA GLU A 150 -13.94 6.29 14.32
C GLU A 150 -13.19 6.63 13.02
N THR A 151 -12.96 5.65 12.12
CA THR A 151 -12.40 5.90 10.80
C THR A 151 -13.48 6.31 9.82
N SER A 152 -13.33 7.49 9.23
CA SER A 152 -14.24 8.00 8.20
C SER A 152 -13.64 7.81 6.80
N TYR A 153 -14.48 7.33 5.88
CA TYR A 153 -14.11 7.13 4.48
C TYR A 153 -14.93 8.07 3.58
N PHE A 154 -14.26 8.80 2.71
CA PHE A 154 -14.88 9.71 1.76
C PHE A 154 -14.67 9.19 0.34
N CYS A 155 -15.74 8.74 -0.30
CA CYS A 155 -15.72 8.23 -1.68
C CYS A 155 -16.83 8.89 -2.51
N PRO A 156 -16.52 9.67 -3.57
CA PRO A 156 -15.16 10.13 -3.96
C PRO A 156 -14.46 10.94 -2.87
N SER A 157 -13.13 11.00 -2.95
CA SER A 157 -12.24 11.56 -1.91
C SER A 157 -12.41 13.05 -1.62
N GLY A 158 -13.03 13.79 -2.56
CA GLY A 158 -13.20 15.25 -2.51
C GLY A 158 -12.03 16.03 -3.11
N LEU A 159 -11.11 15.38 -3.80
CA LEU A 159 -10.05 16.03 -4.58
C LEU A 159 -10.64 16.83 -5.75
N SER A 160 -9.92 17.86 -6.23
CA SER A 160 -10.25 18.53 -7.49
C SER A 160 -10.13 17.55 -8.67
N VAL A 161 -10.78 17.86 -9.78
CA VAL A 161 -10.74 17.01 -10.98
C VAL A 161 -9.29 16.75 -11.46
N GLU A 162 -8.43 17.75 -11.36
CA GLU A 162 -7.01 17.67 -11.74
C GLU A 162 -6.24 16.75 -10.79
N ARG A 163 -6.44 16.91 -9.47
CA ARG A 163 -5.78 16.07 -8.45
C ARG A 163 -6.29 14.64 -8.48
N GLU A 164 -7.59 14.43 -8.75
CA GLU A 164 -8.16 13.09 -8.92
C GLU A 164 -7.54 12.38 -10.13
N ARG A 165 -7.36 13.07 -11.26
CA ARG A 165 -6.66 12.51 -12.42
C ARG A 165 -5.20 12.18 -12.12
N GLU A 166 -4.51 13.06 -11.41
CA GLU A 166 -3.12 12.86 -11.02
C GLU A 166 -2.96 11.60 -10.17
N ILE A 167 -3.72 11.46 -9.07
CA ILE A 167 -3.65 10.30 -8.19
C ILE A 167 -3.99 9.00 -8.92
N GLN A 168 -4.98 9.03 -9.82
CA GLN A 168 -5.35 7.89 -10.65
C GLN A 168 -4.24 7.48 -11.61
N GLN A 169 -3.57 8.44 -12.25
CA GLN A 169 -2.45 8.18 -13.16
C GLN A 169 -1.25 7.59 -12.41
N ILE A 170 -0.89 8.16 -11.28
CA ILE A 170 0.20 7.68 -10.41
C ILE A 170 -0.10 6.25 -9.95
N SER A 171 -1.32 5.98 -9.48
CA SER A 171 -1.74 4.65 -9.01
C SER A 171 -1.65 3.60 -10.12
N LEU A 172 -2.16 3.93 -11.31
CA LEU A 172 -2.12 2.99 -12.44
C LEU A 172 -0.67 2.72 -12.89
N ALA A 173 0.18 3.74 -12.90
CA ALA A 173 1.58 3.59 -13.23
C ALA A 173 2.32 2.73 -12.20
N ALA A 174 2.10 2.97 -10.91
CA ALA A 174 2.67 2.18 -9.82
C ALA A 174 2.24 0.71 -9.88
N PHE A 175 0.95 0.45 -10.08
CA PHE A 175 0.40 -0.90 -10.22
C PHE A 175 1.00 -1.66 -11.41
N LYS A 176 1.05 -1.03 -12.58
CA LYS A 176 1.61 -1.62 -13.80
C LYS A 176 3.11 -1.83 -13.72
N SER A 177 3.85 -0.94 -13.05
CA SER A 177 5.31 -1.05 -12.93
C SER A 177 5.74 -2.30 -12.17
N LEU A 178 4.93 -2.76 -11.21
CA LEU A 178 5.13 -3.99 -10.46
C LEU A 178 4.68 -5.25 -11.25
N GLY A 179 4.16 -5.08 -12.47
CA GLY A 179 3.60 -6.17 -13.27
C GLY A 179 2.26 -6.70 -12.75
N CYS A 180 1.59 -5.92 -11.89
CA CYS A 180 0.28 -6.30 -11.34
C CYS A 180 -0.79 -6.34 -12.43
N LYS A 181 -1.72 -7.29 -12.30
CA LYS A 181 -2.79 -7.57 -13.27
C LYS A 181 -4.17 -7.51 -12.60
N ASP A 182 -5.18 -7.41 -13.43
CA ASP A 182 -6.61 -7.55 -13.18
C ASP A 182 -7.13 -6.58 -12.14
N TRP A 183 -6.82 -6.76 -10.87
CA TRP A 183 -7.33 -5.93 -9.81
C TRP A 183 -6.34 -5.77 -8.66
N GLY A 184 -6.53 -4.71 -7.88
CA GLY A 184 -5.73 -4.41 -6.72
C GLY A 184 -6.04 -3.03 -6.15
N ARG A 185 -5.25 -2.61 -5.17
CA ARG A 185 -5.41 -1.32 -4.48
C ARG A 185 -4.04 -0.69 -4.24
N VAL A 186 -3.96 0.60 -4.52
CA VAL A 186 -2.74 1.39 -4.30
C VAL A 186 -3.01 2.36 -3.16
N ASP A 187 -2.14 2.35 -2.15
CA ASP A 187 -2.23 3.22 -0.97
C ASP A 187 -1.22 4.36 -1.08
N ILE A 188 -1.66 5.57 -0.78
CA ILE A 188 -0.95 6.83 -1.05
C ILE A 188 -1.17 7.78 0.13
N MET A 189 -0.15 8.54 0.49
CA MET A 189 -0.30 9.71 1.38
C MET A 189 0.21 10.97 0.70
N THR A 190 -0.24 12.14 1.18
CA THR A 190 0.40 13.39 0.81
C THR A 190 1.50 13.74 1.82
N ASP A 191 2.52 14.43 1.32
CA ASP A 191 3.55 15.02 2.16
C ASP A 191 3.14 16.43 2.68
N GLU A 192 4.06 17.13 3.35
CA GLU A 192 3.83 18.45 3.96
C GLU A 192 3.47 19.55 2.95
N ILE A 193 3.81 19.37 1.66
CA ILE A 193 3.50 20.29 0.56
C ILE A 193 2.40 19.75 -0.36
N ASP A 194 1.60 18.81 0.14
CA ASP A 194 0.46 18.18 -0.55
C ASP A 194 0.85 17.42 -1.83
N GLN A 195 2.07 16.89 -1.94
CA GLN A 195 2.46 16.00 -3.03
C GLN A 195 2.15 14.56 -2.69
N PHE A 196 1.60 13.81 -3.66
CA PHE A 196 1.31 12.39 -3.49
C PHE A 196 2.59 11.56 -3.35
N GLN A 197 2.58 10.64 -2.40
CA GLN A 197 3.67 9.70 -2.12
C GLN A 197 3.11 8.29 -2.06
N LEU A 198 3.54 7.42 -2.98
CA LEU A 198 3.17 6.01 -3.02
C LEU A 198 3.70 5.29 -1.77
N LEU A 199 2.82 4.53 -1.14
CA LEU A 199 3.15 3.70 0.03
C LEU A 199 3.35 2.24 -0.34
N GLU A 200 2.30 1.61 -0.90
CA GLU A 200 2.27 0.19 -1.24
C GLU A 200 1.19 -0.13 -2.27
N VAL A 201 1.30 -1.31 -2.88
CA VAL A 201 0.26 -1.92 -3.71
C VAL A 201 -0.21 -3.21 -3.04
N ASN A 202 -1.52 -3.35 -2.87
CA ASN A 202 -2.16 -4.55 -2.37
C ASN A 202 -2.73 -5.35 -3.54
N THR A 203 -2.19 -6.54 -3.78
CA THR A 203 -2.59 -7.40 -4.91
C THR A 203 -3.81 -8.26 -4.63
N VAL A 204 -4.13 -8.48 -3.34
CA VAL A 204 -5.34 -9.20 -2.89
C VAL A 204 -6.02 -8.37 -1.79
N PRO A 205 -6.57 -7.19 -2.12
CA PRO A 205 -7.22 -6.34 -1.14
C PRO A 205 -8.51 -6.98 -0.60
N GLY A 206 -8.91 -6.57 0.61
CA GLY A 206 -10.11 -7.07 1.25
C GLY A 206 -11.38 -6.88 0.41
N MET A 207 -12.29 -7.87 0.49
CA MET A 207 -13.54 -7.93 -0.27
C MET A 207 -14.74 -8.19 0.66
N THR A 208 -14.80 -7.49 1.80
CA THR A 208 -15.99 -7.46 2.66
C THR A 208 -16.89 -6.27 2.30
N SER A 209 -18.10 -6.22 2.82
CA SER A 209 -19.03 -5.09 2.61
C SER A 209 -18.49 -3.73 3.07
N HIS A 210 -17.47 -3.72 3.93
CA HIS A 210 -16.81 -2.50 4.44
C HIS A 210 -15.44 -2.25 3.79
N SER A 211 -15.03 -3.11 2.85
CA SER A 211 -13.72 -2.98 2.20
C SER A 211 -13.71 -1.86 1.15
N LEU A 212 -12.53 -1.30 0.93
CA LEU A 212 -12.35 -0.08 0.13
C LEU A 212 -12.56 -0.31 -1.37
N VAL A 213 -12.24 -1.50 -1.89
CA VAL A 213 -12.48 -1.83 -3.31
C VAL A 213 -13.98 -1.89 -3.62
N PRO A 214 -14.84 -2.62 -2.88
CA PRO A 214 -16.29 -2.55 -3.01
C PRO A 214 -16.86 -1.15 -2.84
N MET A 215 -16.33 -0.35 -1.92
CA MET A 215 -16.77 1.04 -1.72
C MET A 215 -16.49 1.90 -2.95
N ALA A 216 -15.30 1.82 -3.54
CA ALA A 216 -14.95 2.53 -4.77
C ALA A 216 -15.80 2.08 -5.97
N ALA A 217 -16.09 0.77 -6.08
CA ALA A 217 -16.94 0.21 -7.11
C ALA A 217 -18.39 0.72 -7.01
N ALA A 218 -18.94 0.75 -5.80
CA ALA A 218 -20.29 1.29 -5.56
C ALA A 218 -20.42 2.76 -5.96
N ALA A 219 -19.36 3.57 -5.77
CA ALA A 219 -19.35 4.98 -6.19
C ALA A 219 -19.46 5.19 -7.71
N VAL A 220 -19.20 4.16 -8.51
CA VAL A 220 -19.37 4.17 -9.97
C VAL A 220 -20.54 3.30 -10.46
N GLY A 221 -21.41 2.88 -9.53
CA GLY A 221 -22.63 2.13 -9.83
C GLY A 221 -22.43 0.62 -10.04
N LEU A 222 -21.27 0.06 -9.64
CA LEU A 222 -21.05 -1.37 -9.59
C LEU A 222 -21.41 -1.89 -8.19
N ASP A 223 -22.41 -2.74 -8.10
CA ASP A 223 -22.69 -3.46 -6.86
C ASP A 223 -21.65 -4.56 -6.60
N PHE A 224 -21.75 -5.22 -5.44
CA PHE A 224 -20.76 -6.23 -5.02
C PHE A 224 -20.70 -7.42 -6.00
N ASP A 225 -21.86 -7.92 -6.44
CA ASP A 225 -21.94 -9.08 -7.34
C ASP A 225 -21.36 -8.74 -8.71
N GLN A 226 -21.66 -7.54 -9.23
CA GLN A 226 -21.08 -7.02 -10.47
C GLN A 226 -19.56 -6.85 -10.36
N LEU A 227 -19.06 -6.32 -9.24
CA LEU A 227 -17.63 -6.21 -8.99
C LEU A 227 -16.94 -7.59 -9.00
N VAL A 228 -17.49 -8.56 -8.26
CA VAL A 228 -16.95 -9.93 -8.24
C VAL A 228 -16.97 -10.54 -9.64
N PHE A 229 -18.05 -10.34 -10.39
CA PHE A 229 -18.14 -10.82 -11.77
C PHE A 229 -17.07 -10.20 -12.68
N GLU A 230 -16.85 -8.89 -12.58
CA GLU A 230 -15.80 -8.20 -13.34
C GLU A 230 -14.39 -8.73 -12.98
N ILE A 231 -14.12 -9.01 -11.70
CA ILE A 231 -12.84 -9.59 -11.28
C ILE A 231 -12.69 -11.03 -11.83
N LEU A 232 -13.73 -11.85 -11.73
CA LEU A 232 -13.71 -13.24 -12.25
C LEU A 232 -13.53 -13.28 -13.76
N LYS A 233 -14.14 -12.37 -14.50
CA LYS A 233 -14.07 -12.31 -15.96
C LYS A 233 -12.62 -12.21 -16.45
N ALA A 234 -11.77 -11.47 -15.75
CA ALA A 234 -10.37 -11.32 -16.12
C ALA A 234 -9.61 -12.65 -16.13
N SER A 235 -9.97 -13.61 -15.25
CA SER A 235 -9.34 -14.93 -15.22
C SER A 235 -9.80 -15.89 -16.34
N CYS A 236 -10.84 -15.51 -17.10
CA CYS A 236 -11.41 -16.30 -18.18
C CYS A 236 -10.91 -15.85 -19.57
N ASP A 237 -10.29 -14.69 -19.66
CA ASP A 237 -9.87 -14.07 -20.93
C ASP A 237 -8.38 -14.39 -21.29
N GLU A 238 -7.71 -15.28 -20.52
CA GLU A 238 -6.35 -15.82 -20.79
C GLU A 238 -6.43 -17.26 -21.37
#